data_70c55211b3f3d771322e1c6ac9183479
#
_entry.id   70c55211b3f3d771322e1c6ac9183479
#
_cell.length_a   1.000
_cell.length_b   1.000
_cell.length_c   1.000
_cell.angle_alpha   90.00
_cell.angle_beta   90.00
_cell.angle_gamma   90.00
#
_symmetry.space_group_name_H-M   'P 1'
#
loop_
_entity.id
_entity.type
_entity.pdbx_description
1 polymer ?
#
loop_
_entity_poly.entity_id
_entity_poly.type
_entity_poly.pdbx_seq_one_letter_code
_entity_poly.pdbx_strand_id
1 'polypeptide(L)'
;MDELPELRYGGEMVRPERDSYSYTPPWGVTKSNIEGTLSRLNRRSFGGPANVSCVVQLNSPAKLQWWDDFYNYTIAEGSQRFAMELFVNGIIQIHVVQIVGTPKVTTIGWHGTVELTLEAVPIFDRCAAASRQIMMPCYGDKTAAVVAGIIEVGQILNFGTDWIPE
;
A
#
# COMPACT_ATOMS: atom_id res chain seq x y z
N MET A 1 3.66 -18.57 12.50
CA MET A 1 3.57 -17.28 11.81
C MET A 1 2.19 -16.76 12.14
N ASP A 2 2.10 -15.73 12.97
CA ASP A 2 0.80 -15.15 13.29
C ASP A 2 0.26 -14.50 12.02
N GLU A 3 -0.91 -14.95 11.59
CA GLU A 3 -1.61 -14.42 10.42
C GLU A 3 -1.99 -12.98 10.71
N LEU A 4 -1.56 -12.06 9.86
CA LEU A 4 -1.88 -10.64 10.03
C LEU A 4 -3.40 -10.47 9.95
N PRO A 5 -4.01 -9.72 10.88
CA PRO A 5 -5.43 -9.42 10.78
C PRO A 5 -5.73 -8.65 9.51
N GLU A 6 -6.81 -8.99 8.84
CA GLU A 6 -7.26 -8.35 7.62
C GLU A 6 -8.47 -7.45 7.88
N LEU A 7 -8.52 -6.30 7.23
CA LEU A 7 -9.68 -5.41 7.31
C LEU A 7 -10.82 -5.97 6.45
N ARG A 8 -11.57 -6.94 7.00
CA ARG A 8 -12.67 -7.63 6.33
C ARG A 8 -13.99 -7.46 7.07
N TYR A 9 -15.06 -7.29 6.31
CA TYR A 9 -16.43 -7.32 6.80
C TYR A 9 -17.27 -8.27 5.95
N GLY A 10 -17.89 -9.27 6.58
CA GLY A 10 -18.71 -10.25 5.87
C GLY A 10 -17.95 -11.09 4.83
N GLY A 11 -16.63 -11.28 5.02
CA GLY A 11 -15.78 -12.02 4.08
C GLY A 11 -15.16 -11.18 2.96
N GLU A 12 -15.58 -9.94 2.79
CA GLU A 12 -15.04 -9.03 1.79
C GLU A 12 -14.04 -8.03 2.39
N MET A 13 -12.99 -7.70 1.65
CA MET A 13 -12.05 -6.65 2.05
C MET A 13 -12.73 -5.30 1.99
N VAL A 14 -12.60 -4.53 3.07
CA VAL A 14 -13.11 -3.17 3.12
C VAL A 14 -12.15 -2.24 2.39
N ARG A 15 -12.69 -1.53 1.41
CA ARG A 15 -11.92 -0.62 0.54
C ARG A 15 -12.11 0.84 0.95
N PRO A 16 -11.06 1.65 0.86
CA PRO A 16 -11.19 3.09 1.01
C PRO A 16 -11.97 3.72 -0.13
N GLU A 17 -12.60 4.83 0.17
CA GLU A 17 -13.30 5.66 -0.81
C GLU A 17 -12.29 6.34 -1.76
N ARG A 18 -12.59 6.33 -3.07
CA ARG A 18 -11.67 6.86 -4.08
C ARG A 18 -11.43 8.36 -3.97
N ASP A 19 -12.47 9.12 -3.69
CA ASP A 19 -12.43 10.60 -3.72
C ASP A 19 -11.65 11.21 -2.56
N SER A 20 -11.47 10.44 -1.47
CA SER A 20 -10.77 10.87 -0.26
C SER A 20 -9.38 10.24 -0.10
N TYR A 21 -8.91 9.54 -1.14
CA TYR A 21 -7.67 8.80 -1.09
C TYR A 21 -6.48 9.67 -1.50
N SER A 22 -5.48 9.77 -0.65
CA SER A 22 -4.20 10.40 -0.98
C SER A 22 -3.03 9.49 -0.61
N TYR A 23 -2.02 9.49 -1.45
CA TYR A 23 -0.82 8.69 -1.29
C TYR A 23 0.42 9.59 -1.36
N THR A 24 1.24 9.56 -0.33
CA THR A 24 2.52 10.26 -0.29
C THR A 24 3.65 9.22 -0.28
N PRO A 25 4.45 9.17 -1.35
CA PRO A 25 5.56 8.23 -1.41
C PRO A 25 6.60 8.54 -0.33
N PRO A 26 7.39 7.54 0.10
CA PRO A 26 8.40 7.74 1.11
C PRO A 26 9.47 8.71 0.64
N TRP A 27 9.78 9.71 1.47
CA TRP A 27 10.84 10.67 1.23
C TRP A 27 12.12 10.22 1.92
N GLY A 28 12.94 9.46 1.20
CA GLY A 28 14.21 8.93 1.72
C GLY A 28 15.43 9.82 1.49
N VAL A 29 15.24 11.14 1.31
CA VAL A 29 16.31 12.07 0.93
C VAL A 29 16.55 13.08 2.05
N THR A 30 17.81 13.28 2.42
CA THR A 30 18.23 14.38 3.31
C THR A 30 18.74 15.53 2.49
N LYS A 31 18.21 16.72 2.79
CA LYS A 31 18.63 17.98 2.18
C LYS A 31 19.66 18.66 3.08
N SER A 32 20.84 18.98 2.54
CA SER A 32 21.82 19.84 3.18
C SER A 32 21.85 21.17 2.45
N ASN A 33 21.65 22.27 3.18
CA ASN A 33 21.75 23.61 2.61
C ASN A 33 23.22 24.04 2.66
N ILE A 34 23.75 24.44 1.52
CA ILE A 34 25.08 25.05 1.40
C ILE A 34 24.85 26.50 0.98
N GLU A 35 25.38 27.44 1.71
CA GLU A 35 25.22 28.87 1.41
C GLU A 35 25.73 29.18 -0.01
N GLY A 36 24.89 29.89 -0.79
CA GLY A 36 25.24 30.35 -2.14
C GLY A 36 25.13 29.34 -3.27
N THR A 37 24.69 28.10 -3.01
CA THR A 37 24.53 27.05 -4.05
C THR A 37 23.21 26.28 -3.90
N LEU A 38 22.90 25.44 -4.91
CA LEU A 38 21.79 24.50 -4.82
C LEU A 38 22.02 23.52 -3.68
N SER A 39 20.97 23.24 -2.93
CA SER A 39 20.99 22.26 -1.84
C SER A 39 21.45 20.89 -2.31
N ARG A 40 22.36 20.28 -1.57
CA ARG A 40 22.78 18.91 -1.84
C ARG A 40 21.73 17.93 -1.29
N LEU A 41 21.27 17.02 -2.15
CA LEU A 41 20.32 15.97 -1.82
C LEU A 41 21.07 14.63 -1.71
N ASN A 42 21.04 14.02 -0.54
CA ASN A 42 21.63 12.71 -0.31
C ASN A 42 20.53 11.70 0.04
N ARG A 43 20.50 10.59 -0.65
CA ARG A 43 19.56 9.53 -0.36
C ARG A 43 20.00 8.76 0.89
N ARG A 44 19.17 8.74 1.93
CA ARG A 44 19.44 8.07 3.22
C ARG A 44 18.81 6.69 3.32
N SER A 45 17.65 6.49 2.74
CA SER A 45 16.90 5.24 2.86
C SER A 45 16.30 4.82 1.52
N PHE A 46 16.06 3.53 1.42
CA PHE A 46 15.38 2.93 0.29
C PHE A 46 14.14 2.20 0.82
N GLY A 47 12.97 2.47 0.23
CA GLY A 47 11.77 1.69 0.54
C GLY A 47 11.20 1.94 1.94
N GLY A 48 11.24 3.18 2.43
CA GLY A 48 10.53 3.56 3.64
C GLY A 48 9.01 3.38 3.48
N PRO A 49 8.25 3.42 4.59
CA PRO A 49 6.80 3.36 4.53
C PRO A 49 6.24 4.57 3.79
N ALA A 50 5.15 4.37 3.09
CA ALA A 50 4.40 5.41 2.44
C ALA A 50 3.26 5.88 3.34
N ASN A 51 2.97 7.18 3.33
CA ASN A 51 1.81 7.71 4.04
C ASN A 51 0.59 7.69 3.12
N VAL A 52 -0.49 7.12 3.63
CA VAL A 52 -1.77 7.04 2.95
C VAL A 52 -2.83 7.67 3.84
N SER A 53 -3.57 8.64 3.32
CA SER A 53 -4.76 9.16 3.97
C SER A 53 -5.97 8.71 3.18
N CYS A 54 -6.95 8.14 3.85
CA CYS A 54 -8.15 7.62 3.21
C CYS A 54 -9.35 7.67 4.14
N VAL A 55 -10.54 7.59 3.56
CA VAL A 55 -11.79 7.48 4.28
C VAL A 55 -12.43 6.12 3.97
N VAL A 56 -12.91 5.45 5.01
CA VAL A 56 -13.66 4.21 4.91
C VAL A 56 -15.12 4.50 5.25
N GLN A 57 -16.03 4.05 4.39
CA GLN A 57 -17.46 4.19 4.63
C GLN A 57 -18.04 3.02 5.42
N LEU A 58 -18.78 3.36 6.46
CA LEU A 58 -19.49 2.43 7.32
C LEU A 58 -21.01 2.63 7.15
N ASN A 59 -21.56 1.97 6.11
CA ASN A 59 -22.91 2.21 5.62
C ASN A 59 -24.03 1.55 6.44
N SER A 60 -23.71 1.00 7.61
CA SER A 60 -24.70 0.36 8.48
C SER A 60 -24.27 0.40 9.95
N PRO A 61 -25.22 0.35 10.91
CA PRO A 61 -24.90 0.26 12.33
C PRO A 61 -24.02 -0.96 12.66
N ALA A 62 -24.25 -2.07 11.99
CA ALA A 62 -23.44 -3.28 12.17
C ALA A 62 -21.98 -3.08 11.74
N LYS A 63 -21.73 -2.31 10.67
CA LYS A 63 -20.37 -1.96 10.27
C LYS A 63 -19.70 -0.98 11.22
N LEU A 64 -20.46 -0.06 11.83
CA LEU A 64 -19.93 0.83 12.85
C LEU A 64 -19.47 0.04 14.09
N GLN A 65 -20.32 -0.85 14.58
CA GLN A 65 -19.96 -1.72 15.71
C GLN A 65 -18.78 -2.64 15.36
N TRP A 66 -18.80 -3.24 14.18
CA TRP A 66 -17.66 -4.05 13.70
C TRP A 66 -16.36 -3.25 13.65
N TRP A 67 -16.40 -1.98 13.22
CA TRP A 67 -15.22 -1.12 13.21
C TRP A 67 -14.69 -0.89 14.64
N ASP A 68 -15.57 -0.60 15.58
CA ASP A 68 -15.18 -0.40 16.99
C ASP A 68 -14.54 -1.66 17.58
N ASP A 69 -15.10 -2.84 17.30
CA ASP A 69 -14.55 -4.13 17.72
C ASP A 69 -13.20 -4.40 17.05
N PHE A 70 -13.08 -4.13 15.75
CA PHE A 70 -11.84 -4.28 15.02
C PHE A 70 -10.76 -3.35 15.56
N TYR A 71 -11.07 -2.07 15.76
CA TYR A 71 -10.12 -1.07 16.23
C TYR A 71 -9.63 -1.36 17.65
N ASN A 72 -10.56 -1.62 18.58
CA ASN A 72 -10.21 -1.79 19.98
C ASN A 72 -9.64 -3.17 20.29
N TYR A 73 -10.19 -4.23 19.68
CA TYR A 73 -9.82 -5.61 20.00
C TYR A 73 -8.80 -6.20 19.02
N THR A 74 -9.08 -6.12 17.71
CA THR A 74 -8.24 -6.83 16.72
C THR A 74 -6.90 -6.15 16.50
N ILE A 75 -6.88 -4.83 16.37
CA ILE A 75 -5.64 -4.07 16.16
C ILE A 75 -5.15 -3.31 17.39
N ALA A 76 -5.75 -3.58 18.56
CA ALA A 76 -5.36 -3.02 19.85
C ALA A 76 -5.11 -1.51 19.77
N GLU A 77 -6.17 -0.76 19.46
CA GLU A 77 -6.16 0.70 19.31
C GLU A 77 -5.16 1.23 18.28
N GLY A 78 -4.92 0.46 17.20
CA GLY A 78 -4.01 0.82 16.12
C GLY A 78 -2.54 0.49 16.38
N SER A 79 -2.21 -0.17 17.48
CA SER A 79 -0.84 -0.59 17.79
C SER A 79 -0.34 -1.75 16.93
N GLN A 80 -1.26 -2.59 16.43
CA GLN A 80 -0.94 -3.73 15.58
C GLN A 80 -1.07 -3.39 14.10
N ARG A 81 -0.24 -4.05 13.30
CA ARG A 81 -0.32 -4.00 11.85
C ARG A 81 -1.46 -4.87 11.36
N PHE A 82 -2.05 -4.49 10.24
CA PHE A 82 -3.09 -5.27 9.58
C PHE A 82 -2.95 -5.19 8.06
N ALA A 83 -3.65 -6.06 7.35
CA ALA A 83 -3.69 -6.07 5.90
C ALA A 83 -4.93 -5.34 5.38
N MET A 84 -4.75 -4.46 4.40
CA MET A 84 -5.81 -3.69 3.76
C MET A 84 -5.55 -3.55 2.27
N GLU A 85 -6.60 -3.58 1.45
CA GLU A 85 -6.50 -3.24 0.03
C GLU A 85 -6.32 -1.73 -0.15
N LEU A 86 -5.23 -1.35 -0.81
CA LEU A 86 -4.93 0.03 -1.15
C LEU A 86 -4.72 0.19 -2.65
N PHE A 87 -5.06 1.36 -3.16
CA PHE A 87 -4.81 1.74 -4.55
C PHE A 87 -3.49 2.51 -4.65
N VAL A 88 -2.42 1.81 -5.00
CA VAL A 88 -1.08 2.39 -5.11
C VAL A 88 -0.55 2.18 -6.53
N ASN A 89 -0.03 3.24 -7.14
CA ASN A 89 0.57 3.20 -8.48
C ASN A 89 -0.36 2.65 -9.58
N GLY A 90 -1.67 2.90 -9.49
CA GLY A 90 -2.64 2.45 -10.47
C GLY A 90 -3.14 1.01 -10.29
N ILE A 91 -2.70 0.32 -9.26
CA ILE A 91 -3.02 -1.09 -8.99
C ILE A 91 -3.64 -1.21 -7.59
N ILE A 92 -4.68 -2.04 -7.47
CA ILE A 92 -5.25 -2.42 -6.18
C ILE A 92 -4.47 -3.63 -5.68
N GLN A 93 -3.84 -3.48 -4.51
CA GLN A 93 -3.05 -4.55 -3.88
C GLN A 93 -3.28 -4.57 -2.38
N ILE A 94 -3.06 -5.72 -1.77
CA ILE A 94 -3.05 -5.87 -0.31
C ILE A 94 -1.72 -5.35 0.21
N HIS A 95 -1.79 -4.38 1.13
CA HIS A 95 -0.63 -3.83 1.81
C HIS A 95 -0.71 -4.07 3.30
N VAL A 96 0.45 -4.28 3.90
CA VAL A 96 0.59 -4.26 5.37
C VAL A 96 0.62 -2.80 5.80
N VAL A 97 -0.33 -2.44 6.63
CA VAL A 97 -0.53 -1.06 7.09
C VAL A 97 -0.55 -0.97 8.61
N GLN A 98 -0.25 0.21 9.10
CA GLN A 98 -0.38 0.58 10.51
C GLN A 98 -1.04 1.96 10.59
N ILE A 99 -1.95 2.13 11.55
CA ILE A 99 -2.59 3.43 11.78
C ILE A 99 -1.59 4.38 12.45
N VAL A 100 -1.51 5.60 11.92
CA VAL A 100 -0.71 6.68 12.51
C VAL A 100 -1.65 7.74 13.05
N GLY A 101 -1.62 7.92 14.37
CA GLY A 101 -2.52 8.85 15.05
C GLY A 101 -3.88 8.22 15.38
N THR A 102 -4.84 9.06 15.74
CA THR A 102 -6.18 8.63 16.15
C THR A 102 -7.13 8.70 14.96
N PRO A 103 -7.82 7.60 14.60
CA PRO A 103 -8.86 7.63 13.58
C PRO A 103 -9.98 8.58 13.97
N LYS A 104 -10.47 9.34 12.99
CA LYS A 104 -11.61 10.22 13.22
C LYS A 104 -12.86 9.57 12.68
N VAL A 105 -13.77 9.21 13.59
CA VAL A 105 -15.08 8.63 13.27
C VAL A 105 -16.12 9.74 13.23
N THR A 106 -16.83 9.87 12.12
CA THR A 106 -17.93 10.81 11.96
C THR A 106 -19.20 10.03 11.64
N THR A 107 -20.23 10.19 12.46
CA THR A 107 -21.54 9.52 12.30
C THR A 107 -22.62 10.52 11.93
N ILE A 108 -23.39 10.19 10.90
CA ILE A 108 -24.57 10.95 10.48
C ILE A 108 -25.74 9.97 10.37
N GLY A 109 -26.59 9.95 11.39
CA GLY A 109 -27.69 8.98 11.48
C GLY A 109 -27.18 7.53 11.55
N TRP A 110 -27.55 6.71 10.56
CA TRP A 110 -27.19 5.29 10.48
C TRP A 110 -25.89 5.03 9.70
N HIS A 111 -25.28 6.05 9.16
CA HIS A 111 -24.05 5.97 8.37
C HIS A 111 -22.89 6.61 9.12
N GLY A 112 -21.72 6.06 8.95
CA GLY A 112 -20.50 6.63 9.49
C GLY A 112 -19.39 6.60 8.46
N THR A 113 -18.39 7.47 8.69
CA THR A 113 -17.14 7.50 7.95
C THR A 113 -15.98 7.48 8.94
N VAL A 114 -14.93 6.78 8.59
CA VAL A 114 -13.68 6.75 9.36
C VAL A 114 -12.57 7.33 8.51
N GLU A 115 -12.01 8.43 8.96
CA GLU A 115 -10.80 9.02 8.37
C GLU A 115 -9.58 8.32 8.96
N LEU A 116 -8.75 7.74 8.11
CA LEU A 116 -7.55 6.99 8.49
C LEU A 116 -6.30 7.65 7.92
N THR A 117 -5.29 7.78 8.76
CA THR A 117 -3.92 8.05 8.32
C THR A 117 -3.11 6.80 8.57
N LEU A 118 -2.53 6.25 7.53
CA LEU A 118 -1.86 4.96 7.53
C LEU A 118 -0.41 5.11 7.08
N GLU A 119 0.47 4.34 7.70
CA GLU A 119 1.75 3.99 7.12
C GLU A 119 1.64 2.63 6.44
N ALA A 120 1.92 2.59 5.14
CA ALA A 120 1.89 1.37 4.34
C ALA A 120 3.31 0.95 3.96
N VAL A 121 3.61 -0.34 4.07
CA VAL A 121 4.86 -0.88 3.55
C VAL A 121 4.72 -1.02 2.04
N PRO A 122 5.48 -0.26 1.23
CA PRO A 122 5.39 -0.37 -0.20
C PRO A 122 6.01 -1.67 -0.68
N ILE A 123 5.30 -2.39 -1.51
CA ILE A 123 5.88 -3.48 -2.31
C ILE A 123 6.54 -2.80 -3.51
N PHE A 124 7.83 -2.51 -3.39
CA PHE A 124 8.61 -1.92 -4.47
C PHE A 124 9.56 -2.95 -5.08
N ASP A 125 9.18 -3.48 -6.21
CA ASP A 125 10.05 -4.32 -7.03
C ASP A 125 10.96 -3.44 -7.90
N ARG A 126 12.24 -3.40 -7.54
CA ARG A 126 13.26 -2.63 -8.24
C ARG A 126 13.52 -3.14 -9.65
N CYS A 127 13.50 -4.45 -9.84
CA CYS A 127 13.75 -5.05 -11.14
C CYS A 127 12.62 -4.71 -12.10
N ALA A 128 11.38 -4.87 -11.68
CA ALA A 128 10.21 -4.50 -12.46
C ALA A 128 10.16 -2.99 -12.73
N ALA A 129 10.54 -2.15 -11.75
CA ALA A 129 10.60 -0.71 -11.94
C ALA A 129 11.68 -0.29 -12.94
N ALA A 130 12.88 -0.85 -12.85
CA ALA A 130 13.97 -0.60 -13.79
C ALA A 130 13.58 -1.03 -15.22
N SER A 131 12.99 -2.22 -15.36
CA SER A 131 12.51 -2.73 -16.64
C SER A 131 11.45 -1.80 -17.25
N ARG A 132 10.48 -1.34 -16.45
CA ARG A 132 9.46 -0.37 -16.91
C ARG A 132 10.10 0.93 -17.40
N GLN A 133 11.08 1.47 -16.68
CA GLN A 133 11.75 2.71 -17.08
C GLN A 133 12.55 2.58 -18.39
N ILE A 134 13.19 1.43 -18.60
CA ILE A 134 13.92 1.16 -19.83
C ILE A 134 12.96 0.98 -21.02
N MET A 135 11.84 0.30 -20.81
CA MET A 135 10.90 -0.04 -21.88
C MET A 135 9.89 1.07 -22.20
N MET A 136 9.64 1.99 -21.26
CA MET A 136 8.64 3.06 -21.41
C MET A 136 8.81 3.90 -22.69
N PRO A 137 10.04 4.29 -23.12
CA PRO A 137 10.22 5.04 -24.36
C PRO A 137 9.77 4.28 -25.61
N CYS A 138 9.81 2.93 -25.57
CA CYS A 138 9.45 2.09 -26.72
C CYS A 138 7.97 1.70 -26.74
N TYR A 139 7.37 1.48 -25.57
CA TYR A 139 6.02 0.89 -25.46
C TYR A 139 4.97 1.82 -24.84
N GLY A 140 5.38 2.95 -24.27
CA GLY A 140 4.46 3.91 -23.64
C GLY A 140 3.57 3.26 -22.59
N ASP A 141 2.25 3.45 -22.71
CA ASP A 141 1.26 2.93 -21.76
C ASP A 141 1.20 1.39 -21.68
N LYS A 142 1.70 0.70 -22.70
CA LYS A 142 1.73 -0.77 -22.75
C LYS A 142 2.92 -1.38 -21.98
N THR A 143 3.84 -0.55 -21.50
CA THR A 143 5.07 -1.01 -20.82
C THR A 143 4.77 -1.91 -19.62
N ALA A 144 3.77 -1.59 -18.82
CA ALA A 144 3.39 -2.37 -17.65
C ALA A 144 2.97 -3.81 -18.02
N ALA A 145 2.19 -3.95 -19.10
CA ALA A 145 1.72 -5.25 -19.58
C ALA A 145 2.88 -6.08 -20.15
N VAL A 146 3.79 -5.44 -20.88
CA VAL A 146 4.97 -6.12 -21.47
C VAL A 146 5.91 -6.61 -20.38
N VAL A 147 6.19 -5.79 -19.36
CA VAL A 147 7.05 -6.20 -18.22
C VAL A 147 6.40 -7.33 -17.41
N ALA A 148 5.09 -7.28 -17.17
CA ALA A 148 4.39 -8.37 -16.50
C ALA A 148 4.51 -9.68 -17.27
N GLY A 149 4.32 -9.66 -18.59
CA GLY A 149 4.48 -10.84 -19.45
C GLY A 149 5.90 -11.40 -19.43
N ILE A 150 6.94 -10.56 -19.43
CA ILE A 150 8.34 -11.00 -19.33
C ILE A 150 8.62 -11.68 -17.98
N ILE A 151 8.11 -11.13 -16.89
CA ILE A 151 8.29 -11.70 -15.55
C ILE A 151 7.60 -13.07 -15.47
N GLU A 152 6.40 -13.19 -15.99
CA GLU A 152 5.65 -14.46 -16.02
C GLU A 152 6.38 -15.55 -16.82
N VAL A 153 6.89 -15.21 -18.01
CA VAL A 153 7.71 -16.12 -18.81
C VAL A 153 8.99 -16.51 -18.08
N GLY A 154 9.65 -15.55 -17.40
CA GLY A 154 10.85 -15.82 -16.61
C GLY A 154 10.60 -16.79 -15.44
N GLN A 155 9.43 -16.69 -14.79
CA GLN A 155 9.03 -17.63 -13.74
C GLN A 155 8.79 -19.04 -14.31
N ILE A 156 8.10 -19.15 -15.44
CA ILE A 156 7.88 -20.44 -16.11
C ILE A 156 9.20 -21.11 -16.50
N LEU A 157 10.16 -20.36 -16.99
CA LEU A 157 11.48 -20.91 -17.38
C LEU A 157 12.31 -21.34 -16.16
N ASN A 158 12.19 -20.68 -15.01
CA ASN A 158 12.88 -21.08 -13.77
C ASN A 158 12.31 -22.36 -13.16
N PHE A 159 11.04 -22.69 -13.38
CA PHE A 159 10.45 -23.97 -12.95
C PHE A 159 10.94 -25.16 -13.80
N GLY A 160 11.59 -24.91 -14.94
CA GLY A 160 12.13 -25.93 -15.83
C GLY A 160 13.52 -26.45 -15.47
N THR A 161 14.19 -25.88 -14.46
CA THR A 161 15.56 -26.31 -14.09
C THR A 161 15.63 -27.40 -13.03
N ASP A 162 14.48 -27.86 -12.48
CA ASP A 162 14.43 -28.97 -11.51
C ASP A 162 14.46 -30.35 -12.15
N TRP A 163 14.74 -30.44 -13.46
CA TRP A 163 14.93 -31.69 -14.21
C TRP A 163 16.42 -31.94 -14.53
N ILE A 164 17.24 -32.15 -13.51
CA ILE A 164 18.53 -32.84 -13.66
C ILE A 164 18.41 -34.16 -12.92
N PRO A 165 18.16 -35.30 -13.61
CA PRO A 165 18.32 -36.61 -12.98
C PRO A 165 19.81 -36.85 -12.72
N GLU A 166 20.13 -37.31 -11.50
CA GLU A 166 21.45 -37.83 -11.14
C GLU A 166 21.88 -39.00 -12.03
#